data_d68a5dc532a1097a7afd684e51718973
#
_entry.id   d68a5dc532a1097a7afd684e51718973
#
_cell.length_a   1.000
_cell.length_b   1.000
_cell.length_c   1.000
_cell.angle_alpha   90.00
_cell.angle_beta   90.00
_cell.angle_gamma   90.00
#
_symmetry.space_group_name_H-M   'P 1'
#
loop_
_entity.id
_entity.type
_entity.pdbx_description
1 polymer ?
#
loop_
_entity_poly.entity_id
_entity_poly.type
_entity_poly.pdbx_seq_one_letter_code
_entity_poly.pdbx_strand_id
1 'polypeptide(L)' 'MTKNSEIRNYGKVCTISGKSFPGNIDNFYVNKNAHDGLHPYHKDFDNFRRVTGASVNKVRELVTLINN' A
#
# COMPACT_ATOMS: atom_id res chain seq x y z
N MET A 1 15.36 -9.18 -19.80
CA MET A 1 15.30 -8.73 -18.83
C MET A 1 14.07 -8.81 -18.16
N THR A 2 14.04 -9.08 -17.15
CA THR A 2 12.92 -9.25 -16.42
C THR A 2 12.28 -8.00 -16.10
N LYS A 3 12.03 -7.32 -17.11
CA LYS A 3 11.52 -6.03 -16.91
C LYS A 3 10.27 -5.96 -16.15
N ASN A 4 9.43 -6.98 -16.28
CA ASN A 4 8.17 -6.94 -15.55
C ASN A 4 8.40 -7.00 -14.07
N SER A 5 9.33 -7.82 -13.63
CA SER A 5 9.63 -7.88 -12.22
C SER A 5 10.22 -6.58 -11.74
N GLU A 6 11.08 -5.99 -12.54
CA GLU A 6 11.68 -4.73 -12.17
C GLU A 6 10.64 -3.64 -12.07
N ILE A 7 9.69 -3.63 -13.01
CA ILE A 7 8.65 -2.64 -12.97
C ILE A 7 7.81 -2.79 -11.71
N ARG A 8 7.53 -4.04 -11.32
CA ARG A 8 6.77 -4.26 -10.12
C ARG A 8 7.49 -3.82 -8.87
N ASN A 9 8.82 -3.80 -8.92
CA ASN A 9 9.60 -3.35 -7.78
C ASN A 9 9.83 -1.85 -7.77
N TYR A 10 9.37 -1.15 -8.81
CA TYR A 10 9.45 0.29 -8.76
C TYR A 10 8.36 0.76 -7.84
N GLY A 11 8.42 1.96 -7.49
CA GLY A 11 7.53 2.51 -6.54
C GLY A 11 6.06 2.36 -6.89
N LYS A 12 5.36 1.64 -6.06
CA LYS A 12 3.91 1.64 -6.07
C LYS A 12 3.51 2.57 -4.95
N VAL A 13 2.75 3.59 -5.27
CA VAL A 13 2.38 4.58 -4.26
C VAL A 13 1.31 4.01 -3.34
N CYS A 14 1.59 4.03 -2.04
CA CYS A 14 0.62 3.66 -1.04
C CYS A 14 -0.39 4.80 -0.95
N THR A 15 -1.67 4.50 -1.19
CA THR A 15 -2.69 5.54 -1.21
C THR A 15 -2.99 6.11 0.16
N ILE A 16 -2.55 5.45 1.21
CA ILE A 16 -2.76 5.96 2.57
C ILE A 16 -1.66 6.93 2.95
N SER A 17 -0.40 6.55 2.76
CA SER A 17 0.70 7.42 3.17
C SER A 17 1.22 8.34 2.07
N GLY A 18 0.93 8.02 0.83
CA GLY A 18 1.45 8.78 -0.28
C GLY A 18 2.89 8.49 -0.62
N LYS A 19 3.50 7.53 0.07
CA LYS A 19 4.89 7.18 -0.18
C LYS A 19 4.97 5.99 -1.12
N SER A 20 6.10 5.90 -1.83
CA SER A 20 6.34 4.79 -2.74
C SER A 20 7.06 3.66 -2.03
N PHE A 21 6.66 2.44 -2.35
CA PHE A 21 7.32 1.25 -1.86
C PHE A 21 7.46 0.30 -3.04
N PRO A 22 8.41 -0.64 -3.01
CA PRO A 22 8.49 -1.63 -4.08
C PRO A 22 7.15 -2.35 -4.23
N GLY A 23 6.65 -2.42 -5.46
CA GLY A 23 5.33 -2.97 -5.74
C GLY A 23 5.33 -4.48 -5.82
N ASN A 24 5.51 -5.14 -4.70
CA ASN A 24 5.58 -6.59 -4.65
C ASN A 24 4.83 -7.11 -3.43
N ILE A 25 4.76 -8.42 -3.31
CA ILE A 25 3.98 -9.05 -2.24
C ILE A 25 4.64 -8.92 -0.88
N ASP A 26 5.87 -8.46 -0.82
CA ASP A 26 6.51 -8.20 0.46
C ASP A 26 5.95 -6.94 1.10
N ASN A 27 5.47 -6.02 0.29
CA ASN A 27 4.98 -4.73 0.77
C ASN A 27 3.48 -4.54 0.65
N PHE A 28 2.84 -5.30 -0.24
CA PHE A 28 1.41 -5.15 -0.48
C PHE A 28 0.74 -6.53 -0.50
N TYR A 29 -0.41 -6.64 0.11
CA TYR A 29 -1.16 -7.90 0.06
C TYR A 29 -1.71 -8.13 -1.33
N VAL A 30 -1.89 -9.39 -1.67
CA VAL A 30 -2.46 -9.76 -2.96
C VAL A 30 -3.93 -9.39 -3.00
N ASN A 31 -4.36 -8.83 -4.13
CA ASN A 31 -5.76 -8.53 -4.36
C ASN A 31 -6.08 -8.86 -5.80
N LYS A 32 -6.79 -9.95 -5.99
CA LYS A 32 -7.08 -10.46 -7.34
C LYS A 32 -7.90 -9.48 -8.17
N ASN A 33 -8.63 -8.62 -7.52
CA ASN A 33 -9.48 -7.66 -8.23
C ASN A 33 -8.75 -6.37 -8.59
N ALA A 34 -7.52 -6.21 -8.13
CA ALA A 34 -6.76 -5.02 -8.44
C ALA A 34 -6.08 -5.15 -9.79
N HIS A 35 -5.89 -4.02 -10.46
CA HIS A 35 -5.28 -3.97 -11.77
C HIS A 35 -3.90 -4.63 -11.78
N ASP A 36 -3.11 -4.38 -10.77
CA ASP A 36 -1.77 -4.94 -10.67
C ASP A 36 -1.69 -6.15 -9.72
N GLY A 37 -2.81 -6.65 -9.27
CA GLY A 37 -2.86 -7.80 -8.38
C GLY A 37 -2.53 -7.52 -6.93
N LEU A 38 -2.38 -6.25 -6.56
CA LEU A 38 -2.00 -5.87 -5.21
C LEU A 38 -2.96 -4.85 -4.63
N HIS A 39 -3.06 -4.82 -3.30
CA HIS A 39 -3.85 -3.81 -2.63
C HIS A 39 -3.22 -2.43 -2.86
N PRO A 40 -4.00 -1.38 -2.78
CA PRO A 40 -3.50 -0.02 -3.07
C PRO A 40 -2.72 0.61 -1.93
N TYR A 41 -2.54 -0.06 -0.80
CA TYR A 41 -1.79 0.48 0.33
C TYR A 41 -0.88 -0.57 0.93
N HIS A 42 0.18 -0.09 1.58
CA HIS A 42 1.20 -0.94 2.17
C HIS A 42 0.60 -1.83 3.27
N LYS A 43 1.18 -3.01 3.45
CA LYS A 43 0.72 -3.98 4.44
C LYS A 43 0.59 -3.40 5.83
N ASP A 44 1.52 -2.56 6.24
CA ASP A 44 1.51 -2.01 7.59
C ASP A 44 0.25 -1.19 7.83
N PHE A 45 -0.16 -0.41 6.83
CA PHE A 45 -1.36 0.40 6.97
C PHE A 45 -2.62 -0.46 6.88
N ASP A 46 -2.58 -1.49 6.06
CA ASP A 46 -3.71 -2.40 5.98
C ASP A 46 -3.90 -3.14 7.29
N ASN A 47 -2.82 -3.59 7.91
CA ASN A 47 -2.89 -4.27 9.19
C ASN A 47 -3.40 -3.32 10.27
N PHE A 48 -2.93 -2.09 10.27
CA PHE A 48 -3.39 -1.10 11.24
C PHE A 48 -4.89 -0.89 11.08
N ARG A 49 -5.35 -0.79 9.84
CA ARG A 49 -6.77 -0.60 9.55
C ARG A 49 -7.60 -1.76 10.08
N ARG A 50 -7.12 -2.98 9.87
CA ARG A 50 -7.84 -4.17 10.32
C ARG A 50 -7.89 -4.28 11.82
N VAL A 51 -6.77 -4.03 12.47
CA VAL A 51 -6.69 -4.15 13.92
C VAL A 51 -7.55 -3.11 14.62
N THR A 52 -7.58 -1.90 14.09
CA THR A 52 -8.33 -0.82 14.73
C THR A 52 -9.76 -0.72 14.25
N GLY A 53 -10.07 -1.38 13.13
CA GLY A 53 -11.40 -1.26 12.54
C GLY A 53 -11.60 0.07 11.84
N ALA A 54 -10.55 0.86 11.67
CA ALA A 54 -10.66 2.18 11.06
C ALA A 54 -10.85 2.07 9.55
N SER A 55 -11.50 3.06 8.96
CA SER A 55 -11.64 3.10 7.52
C SER A 55 -10.33 3.59 6.90
N VAL A 56 -10.18 3.39 5.60
CA VAL A 56 -9.01 3.88 4.89
C VAL A 56 -8.86 5.39 5.04
N ASN A 57 -9.97 6.12 4.97
CA ASN A 57 -9.92 7.57 5.12
C ASN A 57 -9.45 7.98 6.50
N LYS A 58 -9.87 7.25 7.53
CA LYS A 58 -9.46 7.56 8.89
C LYS A 58 -7.97 7.31 9.07
N VAL A 59 -7.47 6.21 8.54
CA VAL A 59 -6.04 5.92 8.63
C VAL A 59 -5.24 6.97 7.90
N ARG A 60 -5.74 7.42 6.74
CA ARG A 60 -5.06 8.45 5.97
C ARG A 60 -4.97 9.76 6.75
N GLU A 61 -6.04 10.12 7.45
CA GLU A 61 -6.04 11.30 8.30
C GLU A 61 -4.99 11.20 9.39
N LEU A 62 -4.91 10.04 10.04
CA LEU A 62 -3.95 9.85 11.11
C LEU A 62 -2.52 9.94 10.60
N VAL A 63 -2.26 9.35 9.45
CA VAL A 63 -0.94 9.41 8.86
C VAL A 63 -0.56 10.85 8.51
N THR A 64 -1.51 11.61 7.98
CA THR A 64 -1.29 13.00 7.66
C THR A 64 -0.93 13.80 8.90
N LEU A 65 -1.63 13.57 10.00
CA LEU A 65 -1.34 14.27 11.24
C LEU A 65 0.05 13.92 11.77
N ILE A 66 0.44 12.66 11.67
CA ILE A 66 1.74 12.24 12.14
C ILE A 66 2.86 12.83 11.29
N ASN A 67 2.65 12.92 9.99
CA ASN A 67 3.69 13.39 9.08
C ASN A 67 3.79 14.91 8.99
N ASN A 68 2.87 15.59 9.57
CA ASN A 68 2.96 17.03 9.66
C ASN A 68 3.64 17.45 10.95
#